data_df2768067f9caf7f5046b1dc7e313c08
#
_entry.id   df2768067f9caf7f5046b1dc7e313c08
#
_cell.length_a   1.000
_cell.length_b   1.000
_cell.length_c   1.000
_cell.angle_alpha   90.00
_cell.angle_beta   90.00
_cell.angle_gamma   90.00
#
_symmetry.space_group_name_H-M   'P 1'
#
loop_
_entity.id
_entity.type
_entity.pdbx_description
1 polymer ?
#
loop_
_entity_poly.entity_id
_entity_poly.type
_entity_poly.pdbx_seq_one_letter_code
_entity_poly.pdbx_strand_id
1 'polypeptide(L)'
;MLKKGSIVLSIWCVINFMLALIILGYVIILKQNSPILQVASFSEAEIDSLSAKTIAALNCFTILYNSCSLMVSVLAWPLIRKNLVAGQKWAFWLLVGVIGFIEVMAFLASSYIGNGRWQVNVVQSVLYLAGIGLSGFSIFKGAKNEFSQ
;
A
#
# COMPACT_ATOMS: atom_id res chain seq x y z
N MET A 1 -11.43 -12.86 -16.36
CA MET A 1 -11.26 -11.56 -15.70
C MET A 1 -10.66 -11.70 -14.32
N LEU A 2 -11.06 -12.67 -13.49
CA LEU A 2 -10.53 -12.89 -12.14
C LEU A 2 -9.00 -13.06 -12.11
N LYS A 3 -8.43 -13.88 -13.00
CA LYS A 3 -6.96 -14.01 -13.14
C LYS A 3 -6.27 -12.66 -13.46
N LYS A 4 -6.89 -11.81 -14.28
CA LYS A 4 -6.31 -10.48 -14.60
C LYS A 4 -6.31 -9.56 -13.37
N GLY A 5 -7.42 -9.52 -12.63
CA GLY A 5 -7.50 -8.74 -11.38
C GLY A 5 -6.51 -9.22 -10.33
N SER A 6 -6.34 -10.54 -10.15
CA SER A 6 -5.36 -11.10 -9.23
C SER A 6 -3.91 -10.79 -9.63
N ILE A 7 -3.60 -10.71 -10.92
CA ILE A 7 -2.26 -10.30 -11.41
C ILE A 7 -2.02 -8.84 -11.04
N VAL A 8 -2.97 -7.94 -11.29
CA VAL A 8 -2.84 -6.50 -10.97
C VAL A 8 -2.63 -6.30 -9.47
N LEU A 9 -3.41 -6.98 -8.62
CA LEU A 9 -3.22 -6.93 -7.16
C LEU A 9 -1.88 -7.53 -6.73
N SER A 10 -1.40 -8.58 -7.41
CA SER A 10 -0.06 -9.13 -7.14
C SER A 10 1.05 -8.13 -7.48
N ILE A 11 0.90 -7.37 -8.56
CA ILE A 11 1.84 -6.29 -8.92
C ILE A 11 1.82 -5.21 -7.84
N TRP A 12 0.64 -4.81 -7.35
CA TRP A 12 0.52 -3.90 -6.22
C TRP A 12 1.30 -4.39 -4.99
N CYS A 13 1.12 -5.67 -4.60
CA CYS A 13 1.83 -6.28 -3.48
C CYS A 13 3.36 -6.22 -3.66
N VAL A 14 3.86 -6.53 -4.86
CA VAL A 14 5.31 -6.51 -5.14
C VAL A 14 5.86 -5.10 -5.03
N ILE A 15 5.18 -4.11 -5.63
CA ILE A 15 5.61 -2.71 -5.58
C ILE A 15 5.62 -2.23 -4.13
N ASN A 16 4.54 -2.45 -3.38
CA ASN A 16 4.42 -2.04 -1.99
C ASN A 16 5.48 -2.71 -1.09
N PHE A 17 5.72 -4.00 -1.29
CA PHE A 17 6.75 -4.76 -0.59
C PHE A 17 8.15 -4.18 -0.85
N MET A 18 8.50 -3.95 -2.12
CA MET A 18 9.81 -3.43 -2.50
C MET A 18 10.04 -2.01 -1.98
N LEU A 19 9.03 -1.13 -2.08
CA LEU A 19 9.11 0.22 -1.54
C LEU A 19 9.32 0.21 -0.02
N ALA A 20 8.56 -0.63 0.70
CA ALA A 20 8.72 -0.76 2.15
C ALA A 20 10.11 -1.25 2.54
N LEU A 21 10.66 -2.25 1.83
CA LEU A 21 12.02 -2.75 2.06
C LEU A 21 13.08 -1.69 1.81
N ILE A 22 12.96 -0.93 0.71
CA ILE A 22 13.91 0.14 0.37
C ILE A 22 13.91 1.19 1.47
N ILE A 23 12.73 1.64 1.92
CA ILE A 23 12.62 2.67 2.95
C ILE A 23 13.14 2.16 4.30
N LEU A 24 12.81 0.92 4.69
CA LEU A 24 13.35 0.32 5.91
C LEU A 24 14.87 0.18 5.85
N GLY A 25 15.41 -0.27 4.73
CA GLY A 25 16.87 -0.35 4.51
C GLY A 25 17.53 1.02 4.63
N TYR A 26 16.91 2.05 4.04
CA TYR A 26 17.42 3.43 4.09
C TYR A 26 17.50 3.96 5.54
N VAL A 27 16.45 3.76 6.33
CA VAL A 27 16.40 4.29 7.70
C VAL A 27 17.19 3.43 8.69
N ILE A 28 17.09 2.09 8.61
CA ILE A 28 17.66 1.18 9.61
C ILE A 28 19.12 0.87 9.32
N ILE A 29 19.44 0.51 8.05
CA ILE A 29 20.77 0.04 7.66
C ILE A 29 21.70 1.23 7.38
N LEU A 30 21.25 2.16 6.54
CA LEU A 30 22.02 3.34 6.17
C LEU A 30 21.95 4.46 7.22
N LYS A 31 21.13 4.30 8.26
CA LYS A 31 20.93 5.29 9.35
C LYS A 31 20.63 6.70 8.85
N GLN A 32 19.94 6.80 7.72
CA GLN A 32 19.52 8.06 7.13
C GLN A 32 18.25 8.57 7.79
N ASN A 33 18.01 9.88 7.68
CA ASN A 33 16.78 10.48 8.15
C ASN A 33 15.57 9.99 7.35
N SER A 34 14.41 9.96 7.99
CA SER A 34 13.16 9.55 7.36
C SER A 34 12.93 10.28 6.03
N PRO A 35 12.65 9.56 4.92
CA PRO A 35 12.31 10.16 3.63
C PRO A 35 11.11 11.11 3.69
N ILE A 36 10.29 11.05 4.74
CA ILE A 36 9.16 11.95 4.94
C ILE A 36 9.60 13.42 5.02
N LEU A 37 10.80 13.69 5.52
CA LEU A 37 11.36 15.04 5.58
C LEU A 37 11.56 15.63 4.17
N GLN A 38 12.06 14.82 3.25
CA GLN A 38 12.23 15.21 1.84
C GLN A 38 10.88 15.35 1.14
N VAL A 39 9.94 14.44 1.42
CA VAL A 39 8.57 14.50 0.88
C VAL A 39 7.85 15.75 1.35
N ALA A 40 8.06 16.16 2.60
CA ALA A 40 7.51 17.39 3.17
C ALA A 40 8.27 18.66 2.74
N SER A 41 9.28 18.52 1.84
CA SER A 41 10.07 19.63 1.28
C SER A 41 10.89 20.42 2.33
N PHE A 42 11.31 19.77 3.43
CA PHE A 42 12.26 20.37 4.34
C PHE A 42 13.61 20.59 3.63
N SER A 43 14.17 21.78 3.76
CA SER A 43 15.54 22.08 3.38
C SER A 43 16.55 21.43 4.32
N GLU A 44 17.79 21.23 3.90
CA GLU A 44 18.84 20.68 4.76
C GLU A 44 19.00 21.51 6.05
N ALA A 45 18.98 22.84 5.94
CA ALA A 45 19.08 23.73 7.11
C ALA A 45 17.92 23.56 8.10
N GLU A 46 16.71 23.33 7.60
CA GLU A 46 15.55 23.03 8.47
C GLU A 46 15.69 21.65 9.14
N ILE A 47 16.17 20.64 8.41
CA ILE A 47 16.43 19.30 8.97
C ILE A 47 17.50 19.38 10.06
N ASP A 48 18.58 20.11 9.83
CA ASP A 48 19.66 20.29 10.80
C ASP A 48 19.21 21.05 12.07
N SER A 49 18.18 21.89 11.94
CA SER A 49 17.58 22.60 13.08
C SER A 49 16.65 21.73 13.95
N LEU A 50 16.24 20.56 13.45
CA LEU A 50 15.38 19.65 14.21
C LEU A 50 16.13 19.01 15.38
N SER A 51 15.43 18.86 16.50
CA SER A 51 16.01 18.14 17.63
C SER A 51 16.23 16.66 17.29
N ALA A 52 17.27 16.07 17.86
CA ALA A 52 17.54 14.62 17.69
C ALA A 52 16.33 13.75 18.10
N LYS A 53 15.54 14.21 19.09
CA LYS A 53 14.31 13.51 19.53
C LYS A 53 13.23 13.55 18.44
N THR A 54 13.07 14.68 17.75
CA THR A 54 12.11 14.84 16.65
C THR A 54 12.48 13.92 15.50
N ILE A 55 13.75 13.90 15.10
CA ILE A 55 14.25 12.99 14.04
C ILE A 55 14.04 11.54 14.44
N ALA A 56 14.37 11.16 15.66
CA ALA A 56 14.14 9.79 16.14
C ALA A 56 12.67 9.40 16.13
N ALA A 57 11.76 10.29 16.50
CA ALA A 57 10.32 10.05 16.44
C ALA A 57 9.84 9.84 14.99
N LEU A 58 10.27 10.68 14.04
CA LEU A 58 9.92 10.55 12.63
C LEU A 58 10.46 9.24 12.03
N ASN A 59 11.69 8.86 12.37
CA ASN A 59 12.27 7.59 11.97
C ASN A 59 11.48 6.40 12.53
N CYS A 60 11.07 6.46 13.80
CA CYS A 60 10.24 5.44 14.44
C CYS A 60 8.89 5.27 13.72
N PHE A 61 8.18 6.35 13.42
CA PHE A 61 6.92 6.30 12.66
C PHE A 61 7.14 5.72 11.26
N THR A 62 8.22 6.11 10.58
CA THR A 62 8.57 5.57 9.26
C THR A 62 8.82 4.07 9.31
N ILE A 63 9.54 3.59 10.32
CA ILE A 63 9.80 2.16 10.53
C ILE A 63 8.49 1.41 10.79
N LEU A 64 7.65 1.90 11.69
CA LEU A 64 6.37 1.27 12.02
C LEU A 64 5.46 1.19 10.80
N TYR A 65 5.27 2.31 10.09
CA TYR A 65 4.41 2.35 8.91
C TYR A 65 4.88 1.37 7.83
N ASN A 66 6.16 1.38 7.49
CA ASN A 66 6.69 0.52 6.44
C ASN A 66 6.74 -0.96 6.86
N SER A 67 6.92 -1.26 8.15
CA SER A 67 6.80 -2.63 8.66
C SER A 67 5.37 -3.15 8.52
N CYS A 68 4.35 -2.35 8.85
CA CYS A 68 2.95 -2.71 8.63
C CYS A 68 2.65 -2.92 7.13
N SER A 69 3.13 -2.03 6.28
CA SER A 69 2.98 -2.11 4.82
C SER A 69 3.59 -3.39 4.24
N LEU A 70 4.78 -3.75 4.71
CA LEU A 70 5.45 -5.00 4.34
C LEU A 70 4.64 -6.22 4.78
N MET A 71 4.18 -6.27 6.03
CA MET A 71 3.36 -7.36 6.55
C MET A 71 2.07 -7.53 5.76
N VAL A 72 1.39 -6.43 5.41
CA VAL A 72 0.18 -6.50 4.58
C VAL A 72 0.49 -7.09 3.21
N SER A 73 1.59 -6.70 2.57
CA SER A 73 1.98 -7.26 1.27
C SER A 73 2.24 -8.77 1.35
N VAL A 74 2.94 -9.21 2.41
CA VAL A 74 3.23 -10.63 2.64
C VAL A 74 1.96 -11.44 2.88
N LEU A 75 1.02 -10.92 3.66
CA LEU A 75 -0.25 -11.62 3.98
C LEU A 75 -1.24 -11.56 2.81
N ALA A 76 -1.30 -10.45 2.07
CA ALA A 76 -2.18 -10.32 0.92
C ALA A 76 -1.78 -11.23 -0.24
N TRP A 77 -0.48 -11.52 -0.41
CA TRP A 77 0.01 -12.35 -1.50
C TRP A 77 -0.66 -13.74 -1.59
N PRO A 78 -0.64 -14.58 -0.53
CA PRO A 78 -1.30 -15.89 -0.58
C PRO A 78 -2.82 -15.75 -0.69
N LEU A 79 -3.45 -14.73 -0.09
CA LEU A 79 -4.88 -14.47 -0.25
C LEU A 79 -5.24 -14.22 -1.71
N ILE A 80 -4.45 -13.41 -2.41
CA ILE A 80 -4.66 -13.12 -3.83
C ILE A 80 -4.45 -14.38 -4.67
N ARG A 81 -3.34 -15.09 -4.45
CA ARG A 81 -2.90 -16.21 -5.31
C ARG A 81 -3.74 -17.48 -5.13
N LYS A 82 -4.26 -17.72 -3.94
CA LYS A 82 -5.06 -18.92 -3.62
C LYS A 82 -6.56 -18.61 -3.56
N ASN A 83 -6.94 -17.73 -2.66
CA ASN A 83 -8.34 -17.56 -2.27
C ASN A 83 -9.11 -16.65 -3.24
N LEU A 84 -8.52 -15.53 -3.67
CA LEU A 84 -9.17 -14.64 -4.64
C LEU A 84 -9.27 -15.32 -6.01
N VAL A 85 -8.20 -15.99 -6.48
CA VAL A 85 -8.21 -16.74 -7.74
C VAL A 85 -9.24 -17.87 -7.73
N ALA A 86 -9.51 -18.47 -6.56
CA ALA A 86 -10.58 -19.45 -6.37
C ALA A 86 -11.98 -18.83 -6.28
N GLY A 87 -12.12 -17.52 -6.44
CA GLY A 87 -13.40 -16.83 -6.43
C GLY A 87 -14.03 -16.67 -5.04
N GLN A 88 -13.26 -16.82 -3.97
CA GLN A 88 -13.78 -16.74 -2.61
C GLN A 88 -14.13 -15.30 -2.24
N LYS A 89 -15.44 -15.04 -2.01
CA LYS A 89 -15.98 -13.70 -1.71
C LYS A 89 -15.39 -13.08 -0.44
N TRP A 90 -15.14 -13.90 0.60
CA TRP A 90 -14.55 -13.40 1.84
C TRP A 90 -13.13 -12.84 1.62
N ALA A 91 -12.31 -13.51 0.79
CA ALA A 91 -10.97 -13.03 0.47
C ALA A 91 -11.02 -11.70 -0.31
N PHE A 92 -11.99 -11.57 -1.22
CA PHE A 92 -12.24 -10.31 -1.91
C PHE A 92 -12.53 -9.16 -0.93
N TRP A 93 -13.49 -9.34 -0.01
CA TRP A 93 -13.85 -8.30 0.94
C TRP A 93 -12.73 -7.99 1.94
N LEU A 94 -11.96 -9.00 2.35
CA LEU A 94 -10.79 -8.79 3.21
C LEU A 94 -9.72 -7.93 2.51
N LEU A 95 -9.45 -8.21 1.22
CA LEU A 95 -8.50 -7.39 0.44
C LEU A 95 -9.03 -5.96 0.20
N VAL A 96 -10.34 -5.81 -0.05
CA VAL A 96 -10.96 -4.48 -0.14
C VAL A 96 -10.76 -3.70 1.15
N GLY A 97 -11.02 -4.32 2.31
CA GLY A 97 -10.88 -3.66 3.60
C GLY A 97 -9.42 -3.34 3.95
N VAL A 98 -8.54 -4.32 3.89
CA VAL A 98 -7.16 -4.18 4.38
C VAL A 98 -6.33 -3.29 3.46
N ILE A 99 -6.32 -3.55 2.15
CA ILE A 99 -5.55 -2.73 1.21
C ILE A 99 -6.20 -1.36 1.07
N GLY A 100 -7.54 -1.31 0.95
CA GLY A 100 -8.28 -0.05 0.85
C GLY A 100 -8.05 0.87 2.04
N PHE A 101 -7.98 0.33 3.25
CA PHE A 101 -7.65 1.12 4.44
C PHE A 101 -6.26 1.75 4.33
N ILE A 102 -5.24 0.97 3.91
CA ILE A 102 -3.88 1.49 3.72
C ILE A 102 -3.86 2.60 2.67
N GLU A 103 -4.53 2.40 1.54
CA GLU A 103 -4.58 3.40 0.46
C GLU A 103 -5.25 4.70 0.94
N VAL A 104 -6.36 4.62 1.66
CA VAL A 104 -7.05 5.79 2.24
C VAL A 104 -6.14 6.51 3.23
N MET A 105 -5.46 5.78 4.12
CA MET A 105 -4.55 6.38 5.10
C MET A 105 -3.32 7.02 4.43
N ALA A 106 -2.79 6.42 3.36
CA ALA A 106 -1.70 7.00 2.58
C ALA A 106 -2.12 8.33 1.91
N PHE A 107 -3.34 8.39 1.35
CA PHE A 107 -3.90 9.63 0.80
C PHE A 107 -4.10 10.70 1.85
N LEU A 108 -4.69 10.36 3.00
CA LEU A 108 -4.88 11.29 4.10
C LEU A 108 -3.55 11.85 4.60
N ALA A 109 -2.55 10.99 4.81
CA ALA A 109 -1.22 11.40 5.23
C ALA A 109 -0.57 12.35 4.20
N SER A 110 -0.65 12.03 2.91
CA SER A 110 -0.11 12.88 1.84
C SER A 110 -0.82 14.23 1.75
N SER A 111 -2.13 14.26 1.98
CA SER A 111 -2.91 15.49 1.99
C SER A 111 -2.53 16.39 3.16
N TYR A 112 -2.19 15.78 4.31
CA TYR A 112 -1.79 16.52 5.52
C TYR A 112 -0.44 17.21 5.36
N ILE A 113 0.49 16.61 4.61
CA ILE A 113 1.82 17.16 4.35
C ILE A 113 1.76 18.36 3.38
N GLY A 114 0.68 18.50 2.60
CA GLY A 114 0.39 19.69 1.77
C GLY A 114 1.18 19.80 0.48
N ASN A 115 2.42 19.32 0.41
CA ASN A 115 3.27 19.37 -0.79
C ASN A 115 3.25 18.06 -1.59
N GLY A 116 2.14 17.36 -1.49
CA GLY A 116 1.84 16.06 -1.95
C GLY A 116 2.60 15.54 -3.17
N ARG A 117 3.59 14.73 -2.95
CA ARG A 117 3.96 13.71 -3.95
C ARG A 117 2.87 12.62 -3.98
N TRP A 118 1.62 13.08 -4.04
CA TRP A 118 0.43 12.24 -4.17
C TRP A 118 0.48 11.32 -5.40
N GLN A 119 1.35 11.65 -6.38
CA GLN A 119 1.51 10.89 -7.61
C GLN A 119 1.90 9.43 -7.36
N VAL A 120 2.75 9.13 -6.38
CA VAL A 120 3.11 7.73 -6.03
C VAL A 120 1.89 7.01 -5.48
N ASN A 121 1.11 7.66 -4.62
CA ASN A 121 -0.11 7.09 -4.06
C ASN A 121 -1.16 6.86 -5.15
N VAL A 122 -1.28 7.76 -6.14
CA VAL A 122 -2.20 7.57 -7.29
C VAL A 122 -1.87 6.31 -8.05
N VAL A 123 -0.60 6.04 -8.34
CA VAL A 123 -0.21 4.81 -9.07
C VAL A 123 -0.63 3.56 -8.29
N GLN A 124 -0.36 3.52 -6.99
CA GLN A 124 -0.74 2.39 -6.14
C GLN A 124 -2.26 2.25 -6.05
N SER A 125 -2.98 3.34 -5.85
CA SER A 125 -4.45 3.33 -5.77
C SER A 125 -5.11 2.95 -7.09
N VAL A 126 -4.58 3.36 -8.23
CA VAL A 126 -5.07 2.94 -9.55
C VAL A 126 -4.88 1.43 -9.73
N LEU A 127 -3.72 0.88 -9.36
CA LEU A 127 -3.49 -0.56 -9.41
C LEU A 127 -4.45 -1.32 -8.48
N TYR A 128 -4.64 -0.81 -7.26
CA TYR A 128 -5.60 -1.38 -6.32
C TYR A 128 -7.02 -1.37 -6.87
N LEU A 129 -7.53 -0.21 -7.29
CA LEU A 129 -8.89 -0.05 -7.81
C LEU A 129 -9.13 -0.89 -9.07
N ALA A 130 -8.15 -0.93 -9.98
CA ALA A 130 -8.24 -1.77 -11.18
C ALA A 130 -8.26 -3.26 -10.81
N GLY A 131 -7.40 -3.69 -9.89
CA GLY A 131 -7.34 -5.08 -9.43
C GLY A 131 -8.62 -5.54 -8.73
N ILE A 132 -9.14 -4.73 -7.80
CA ILE A 132 -10.41 -4.98 -7.10
C ILE A 132 -11.59 -4.93 -8.07
N GLY A 133 -11.66 -3.93 -8.97
CA GLY A 133 -12.73 -3.80 -9.94
C GLY A 133 -12.82 -5.01 -10.87
N LEU A 134 -11.70 -5.43 -11.45
CA LEU A 134 -11.65 -6.62 -12.31
C LEU A 134 -12.01 -7.91 -11.57
N SER A 135 -11.56 -8.05 -10.32
CA SER A 135 -11.85 -9.23 -9.50
C SER A 135 -13.31 -9.26 -9.06
N GLY A 136 -13.84 -8.13 -8.56
CA GLY A 136 -15.22 -8.00 -8.12
C GLY A 136 -16.21 -8.26 -9.26
N PHE A 137 -16.00 -7.63 -10.41
CA PHE A 137 -16.84 -7.85 -11.57
C PHE A 137 -16.91 -9.34 -11.95
N SER A 138 -15.79 -10.06 -11.86
CA SER A 138 -15.77 -11.50 -12.19
C SER A 138 -16.47 -12.35 -11.13
N ILE A 139 -16.25 -12.08 -9.84
CA ILE A 139 -16.84 -12.84 -8.72
C ILE A 139 -18.37 -12.68 -8.69
N PHE A 140 -18.86 -11.43 -8.89
CA PHE A 140 -20.30 -11.16 -8.75
C PHE A 140 -21.10 -11.40 -10.04
N LYS A 141 -20.48 -11.31 -11.21
CA LYS A 141 -21.14 -11.67 -12.48
C LYS A 141 -21.29 -13.19 -12.65
N GLY A 142 -20.32 -13.98 -12.17
CA GLY A 142 -20.42 -15.44 -12.18
C GLY A 142 -21.61 -15.95 -11.36
N ALA A 143 -21.84 -15.36 -10.19
CA ALA A 143 -22.95 -15.73 -9.31
C ALA A 143 -24.35 -15.46 -9.93
N LYS A 144 -24.48 -14.49 -10.84
CA LYS A 144 -25.78 -14.17 -11.47
C LYS A 144 -26.24 -15.22 -12.47
N ASN A 145 -25.29 -15.94 -13.08
CA ASN A 145 -25.60 -16.98 -14.06
C ASN A 145 -25.98 -18.33 -13.42
N GLU A 146 -25.64 -18.55 -12.15
CA GLU A 146 -26.04 -19.77 -11.42
C GLU A 146 -27.48 -19.72 -10.88
N PHE A 147 -28.07 -18.51 -10.74
CA PHE A 147 -29.47 -18.34 -10.30
C PHE A 147 -30.48 -18.27 -11.45
N SER A 148 -30.01 -18.33 -12.70
CA SER A 148 -30.89 -18.25 -13.90
C SER A 148 -31.04 -19.59 -14.63
N GLN A 149 -30.59 -20.68 -14.05
CA GLN A 149 -30.83 -22.07 -14.47
C GLN A 149 -31.72 -22.80 -13.46
#